data_e0844bb143beff9479700672b0fd398c
#
_entry.id   e0844bb143beff9479700672b0fd398c
#
_cell.length_a   1.000
_cell.length_b   1.000
_cell.length_c   1.000
_cell.angle_alpha   90.00
_cell.angle_beta   90.00
_cell.angle_gamma   90.00
#
_symmetry.space_group_name_H-M   'P 1'
#
loop_
_entity.id
_entity.type
_entity.pdbx_description
1 polymer ?
#
loop_
_entity_poly.entity_id
_entity_poly.type
_entity_poly.pdbx_seq_one_letter_code
_entity_poly.pdbx_strand_id
1 'polypeptide(L)'
;GEVGYDTWPRDAYKTATGLMPWCGQSLDEKRGIVYVATKTAEPDFYGGRRHGKNLFANCILALDAATGKRIWHFQIVHHDLLDKDLACPPVLLTVTHKGKKVDAVVQGTKHGLAFAFNRVTGEPLWPIEERPVPQSDLRGEKAWPTQPFPTKPVPLMRQRYTEADASNISPATHQLTLDRIKASPNFGPFPAPSLNETVMFPGFDGG
;
A
#
# COMPACT_ATOMS: atom_id res chain seq x y z
N GLY A 1 -7.35 15.37 20.44
CA GLY A 1 -7.05 13.97 20.19
C GLY A 1 -5.69 13.81 19.55
N GLU A 2 -5.15 12.61 19.52
CA GLU A 2 -3.91 12.30 18.81
C GLU A 2 -4.12 12.39 17.29
N VAL A 3 -3.04 12.63 16.55
CA VAL A 3 -3.07 12.64 15.08
C VAL A 3 -3.52 11.28 14.56
N GLY A 4 -4.51 11.28 13.67
CA GLY A 4 -5.08 10.06 13.08
C GLY A 4 -6.26 9.47 13.85
N TYR A 5 -6.60 9.97 15.04
CA TYR A 5 -7.75 9.49 15.82
C TYR A 5 -9.06 9.60 15.06
N ASP A 6 -9.24 10.67 14.29
CA ASP A 6 -10.41 10.97 13.46
C ASP A 6 -10.50 10.11 12.19
N THR A 7 -9.45 9.33 11.89
CA THR A 7 -9.42 8.40 10.74
C THR A 7 -9.95 7.00 11.09
N TRP A 8 -10.45 6.82 12.31
CA TRP A 8 -11.00 5.58 12.86
C TRP A 8 -12.37 5.80 13.48
N PRO A 9 -13.24 4.78 13.53
CA PRO A 9 -14.40 4.80 14.41
C PRO A 9 -13.94 4.94 15.88
N ARG A 10 -14.73 5.63 16.69
CA ARG A 10 -14.39 5.87 18.12
C ARG A 10 -14.15 4.60 18.93
N ASP A 11 -14.74 3.49 18.53
CA ASP A 11 -14.65 2.20 19.21
C ASP A 11 -13.81 1.17 18.44
N ALA A 12 -13.04 1.60 17.43
CA ALA A 12 -12.19 0.72 16.61
C ALA A 12 -11.23 -0.12 17.47
N TYR A 13 -10.75 0.41 18.60
CA TYR A 13 -9.87 -0.31 19.53
C TYR A 13 -10.45 -1.63 20.06
N LYS A 14 -11.77 -1.85 19.95
CA LYS A 14 -12.42 -3.10 20.35
C LYS A 14 -12.32 -4.21 19.32
N THR A 15 -12.11 -3.85 18.05
CA THR A 15 -12.25 -4.78 16.93
C THR A 15 -11.15 -4.69 15.89
N ALA A 16 -10.35 -3.63 15.91
CA ALA A 16 -9.22 -3.44 15.00
C ALA A 16 -7.91 -3.55 15.75
N THR A 17 -6.95 -4.22 15.13
CA THR A 17 -5.59 -4.42 15.63
C THR A 17 -4.59 -4.25 14.48
N GLY A 18 -3.36 -4.64 14.68
CA GLY A 18 -2.32 -4.56 13.68
C GLY A 18 -1.51 -3.27 13.78
N LEU A 19 -1.15 -2.69 12.66
CA LEU A 19 -0.31 -1.48 12.52
C LEU A 19 1.16 -1.67 12.91
N MET A 20 1.58 -2.83 13.41
CA MET A 20 2.95 -3.03 13.80
C MET A 20 3.91 -3.10 12.59
N PRO A 21 5.14 -2.63 12.74
CA PRO A 21 6.20 -2.86 11.77
C PRO A 21 6.76 -4.28 11.97
N TRP A 22 6.58 -5.16 10.99
CA TRP A 22 7.09 -6.53 11.09
C TRP A 22 8.26 -6.81 10.14
N CYS A 23 8.45 -5.96 9.14
CA CYS A 23 9.41 -6.19 8.05
C CYS A 23 10.81 -5.60 8.29
N GLY A 24 11.06 -5.02 9.45
CA GLY A 24 12.30 -4.33 9.76
C GLY A 24 12.21 -2.81 9.55
N GLN A 25 13.25 -2.12 9.96
CA GLN A 25 13.35 -0.66 10.01
C GLN A 25 14.68 -0.21 9.45
N SER A 26 14.79 1.05 9.07
CA SER A 26 16.05 1.65 8.59
C SER A 26 16.40 2.88 9.39
N LEU A 27 17.68 3.02 9.75
CA LEU A 27 18.19 4.12 10.55
C LEU A 27 19.14 5.00 9.75
N ASP A 28 18.88 6.29 9.67
CA ASP A 28 19.86 7.31 9.30
C ASP A 28 20.62 7.74 10.57
N GLU A 29 21.69 7.06 10.88
CA GLU A 29 22.50 7.32 12.08
C GLU A 29 23.00 8.76 12.12
N LYS A 30 23.39 9.32 10.99
CA LYS A 30 23.91 10.69 10.91
C LYS A 30 22.88 11.72 11.34
N ARG A 31 21.59 11.48 11.08
CA ARG A 31 20.50 12.40 11.37
C ARG A 31 19.67 11.99 12.59
N GLY A 32 19.90 10.78 13.10
CA GLY A 32 19.09 10.22 14.17
C GLY A 32 17.64 10.02 13.78
N ILE A 33 17.36 9.58 12.53
CA ILE A 33 16.01 9.36 12.03
C ILE A 33 15.81 7.87 11.74
N VAL A 34 14.81 7.26 12.37
CA VAL A 34 14.39 5.89 12.07
C VAL A 34 13.17 5.90 11.14
N TYR A 35 13.22 5.08 10.09
CA TYR A 35 12.12 4.91 9.13
C TYR A 35 11.44 3.58 9.39
N VAL A 36 10.14 3.63 9.55
CA VAL A 36 9.29 2.51 9.96
C VAL A 36 8.20 2.32 8.92
N ALA A 37 8.04 1.10 8.43
CA ALA A 37 6.96 0.72 7.52
C ALA A 37 5.92 -0.11 8.29
N THR A 38 4.66 0.33 8.31
CA THR A 38 3.60 -0.34 9.05
C THR A 38 2.76 -1.26 8.17
N LYS A 39 2.18 -2.29 8.77
CA LYS A 39 1.28 -3.22 8.08
C LYS A 39 -0.16 -2.70 7.97
N THR A 40 -0.99 -3.46 7.28
CA THR A 40 -2.44 -3.23 7.21
C THR A 40 -3.10 -3.33 8.58
N ALA A 41 -4.25 -2.70 8.73
CA ALA A 41 -5.08 -2.84 9.91
C ALA A 41 -5.90 -4.13 9.83
N GLU A 42 -5.96 -4.90 10.92
CA GLU A 42 -6.79 -6.10 11.00
C GLU A 42 -8.26 -5.77 11.32
N PRO A 43 -9.19 -6.58 10.80
CA PRO A 43 -9.05 -7.71 9.86
C PRO A 43 -8.60 -7.24 8.47
N ASP A 44 -7.70 -8.04 7.84
CA ASP A 44 -6.99 -7.64 6.63
C ASP A 44 -7.89 -7.49 5.38
N PHE A 45 -8.93 -8.33 5.27
CA PHE A 45 -9.79 -8.43 4.09
C PHE A 45 -11.22 -7.90 4.29
N TYR A 46 -11.52 -7.31 5.45
CA TYR A 46 -12.81 -6.70 5.73
C TYR A 46 -12.68 -5.52 6.69
N GLY A 47 -12.98 -4.33 6.21
CA GLY A 47 -12.88 -3.08 6.96
C GLY A 47 -14.18 -2.50 7.49
N GLY A 48 -15.31 -3.21 7.38
CA GLY A 48 -16.63 -2.68 7.75
C GLY A 48 -16.81 -2.31 9.22
N ARG A 49 -15.86 -2.68 10.09
CA ARG A 49 -15.81 -2.26 11.50
C ARG A 49 -14.77 -1.19 11.79
N ARG A 50 -13.99 -0.78 10.78
CA ARG A 50 -12.92 0.21 10.91
C ARG A 50 -12.97 1.28 9.82
N HIS A 51 -14.16 1.76 9.48
CA HIS A 51 -14.33 2.80 8.46
C HIS A 51 -13.39 3.99 8.67
N GLY A 52 -12.93 4.60 7.59
CA GLY A 52 -11.98 5.71 7.58
C GLY A 52 -10.64 5.31 6.97
N LYS A 53 -9.69 6.23 6.92
CA LYS A 53 -8.36 5.97 6.34
C LYS A 53 -7.50 4.99 7.14
N ASN A 54 -7.80 4.81 8.43
CA ASN A 54 -7.08 3.96 9.37
C ASN A 54 -5.60 4.35 9.53
N LEU A 55 -5.34 5.63 9.76
CA LEU A 55 -3.98 6.11 10.04
C LEU A 55 -3.53 5.55 11.41
N PHE A 56 -2.37 4.95 11.55
CA PHE A 56 -1.21 4.85 10.70
C PHE A 56 -1.00 3.46 10.06
N ALA A 57 -2.06 2.78 9.62
CA ALA A 57 -1.90 1.59 8.82
C ALA A 57 -1.26 1.91 7.46
N ASN A 58 -0.48 0.98 6.92
CA ASN A 58 0.16 1.07 5.61
C ASN A 58 0.92 2.39 5.40
N CYS A 59 1.63 2.85 6.43
CA CYS A 59 2.38 4.10 6.42
C CYS A 59 3.88 3.85 6.42
N ILE A 60 4.62 4.70 5.71
CA ILE A 60 6.00 4.99 6.04
C ILE A 60 6.04 6.14 7.05
N LEU A 61 6.76 5.95 8.14
CA LEU A 61 6.93 6.92 9.23
C LEU A 61 8.41 7.28 9.36
N ALA A 62 8.73 8.54 9.51
CA ALA A 62 10.04 8.99 9.96
C ALA A 62 9.90 9.48 11.40
N LEU A 63 10.66 8.87 12.29
CA LEU A 63 10.64 9.16 13.73
C LEU A 63 12.03 9.63 14.17
N ASP A 64 12.06 10.57 15.07
CA ASP A 64 13.29 10.93 15.81
C ASP A 64 13.72 9.74 16.66
N ALA A 65 14.92 9.24 16.42
CA ALA A 65 15.40 8.02 17.06
C ALA A 65 15.62 8.14 18.57
N ALA A 66 15.84 9.34 19.07
CA ALA A 66 16.08 9.57 20.50
C ALA A 66 14.78 9.71 21.29
N THR A 67 13.73 10.27 20.68
CA THR A 67 12.49 10.63 21.36
C THR A 67 11.26 9.83 20.92
N GLY A 68 11.34 9.13 19.78
CA GLY A 68 10.20 8.48 19.13
C GLY A 68 9.19 9.44 18.51
N LYS A 69 9.44 10.75 18.54
CA LYS A 69 8.52 11.73 17.99
C LYS A 69 8.48 11.62 16.46
N ARG A 70 7.25 11.64 15.91
CA ARG A 70 7.06 11.61 14.47
C ARG A 70 7.51 12.93 13.84
N ILE A 71 8.42 12.80 12.85
CA ILE A 71 8.90 13.93 12.04
C ILE A 71 7.94 14.12 10.87
N TRP A 72 7.71 13.06 10.08
CA TRP A 72 6.74 13.02 9.00
C TRP A 72 6.19 11.61 8.80
N HIS A 73 5.15 11.49 7.99
CA HIS A 73 4.62 10.22 7.53
C HIS A 73 3.96 10.37 6.17
N PHE A 74 3.80 9.24 5.48
CA PHE A 74 2.96 9.14 4.30
C PHE A 74 2.20 7.81 4.33
N GLN A 75 0.87 7.87 4.13
CA GLN A 75 0.05 6.67 4.04
C GLN A 75 0.02 6.18 2.60
N ILE A 76 0.54 4.99 2.36
CA ILE A 76 0.72 4.38 1.04
C ILE A 76 -0.54 3.65 0.58
N VAL A 77 -1.35 3.12 1.51
CA VAL A 77 -2.65 2.52 1.21
C VAL A 77 -3.68 3.05 2.20
N HIS A 78 -4.76 3.62 1.69
CA HIS A 78 -5.88 4.07 2.50
C HIS A 78 -6.88 2.94 2.72
N HIS A 79 -7.30 2.71 3.97
CA HIS A 79 -8.33 1.71 4.30
C HIS A 79 -8.07 0.38 3.59
N ASP A 80 -6.91 -0.20 3.84
CA ASP A 80 -6.50 -1.41 3.14
C ASP A 80 -7.46 -2.58 3.42
N LEU A 81 -7.89 -3.24 2.35
CA LEU A 81 -8.81 -4.39 2.34
C LEU A 81 -8.19 -5.61 1.65
N LEU A 82 -6.89 -5.56 1.35
CA LEU A 82 -6.24 -6.48 0.42
C LEU A 82 -4.89 -6.97 0.94
N ASP A 83 -4.64 -6.79 2.25
CA ASP A 83 -3.39 -7.16 2.90
C ASP A 83 -2.14 -6.60 2.17
N LYS A 84 -2.21 -5.32 1.81
CA LYS A 84 -1.13 -4.62 1.10
C LYS A 84 -0.09 -4.04 2.06
N ASP A 85 0.37 -4.84 2.99
CA ASP A 85 1.45 -4.50 3.92
C ASP A 85 2.65 -3.86 3.22
N LEU A 86 3.34 -2.98 3.92
CA LEU A 86 4.66 -2.52 3.52
C LEU A 86 5.69 -3.55 3.98
N ALA A 87 5.85 -4.61 3.18
CA ALA A 87 6.51 -5.86 3.55
C ALA A 87 8.04 -5.86 3.40
N CYS A 88 8.66 -4.68 3.25
CA CYS A 88 10.11 -4.56 3.20
C CYS A 88 10.59 -3.34 3.99
N PRO A 89 11.82 -3.38 4.56
CA PRO A 89 12.41 -2.21 5.19
C PRO A 89 12.53 -1.04 4.20
N PRO A 90 12.31 0.20 4.63
CA PRO A 90 12.59 1.38 3.81
C PRO A 90 14.06 1.43 3.39
N VAL A 91 14.34 1.70 2.12
CA VAL A 91 15.72 1.73 1.59
C VAL A 91 16.25 3.15 1.60
N LEU A 92 17.40 3.38 2.25
CA LEU A 92 18.06 4.68 2.29
C LEU A 92 19.13 4.76 1.18
N LEU A 93 19.03 5.80 0.35
CA LEU A 93 19.98 6.02 -0.75
C LEU A 93 20.11 7.51 -1.07
N THR A 94 21.13 7.86 -1.85
CA THR A 94 21.28 9.21 -2.41
C THR A 94 21.09 9.14 -3.91
N VAL A 95 20.13 9.88 -4.43
CA VAL A 95 19.80 9.94 -5.86
C VAL A 95 20.12 11.30 -6.47
N THR A 96 20.28 11.36 -7.78
CA THR A 96 20.29 12.63 -8.50
C THR A 96 18.86 12.92 -8.96
N HIS A 97 18.24 13.97 -8.42
CA HIS A 97 16.91 14.41 -8.79
C HIS A 97 16.95 15.87 -9.23
N LYS A 98 16.44 16.19 -10.44
CA LYS A 98 16.49 17.55 -11.04
C LYS A 98 17.89 18.17 -10.96
N GLY A 99 18.94 17.39 -11.27
CA GLY A 99 20.33 17.82 -11.27
C GLY A 99 20.98 18.00 -9.89
N LYS A 100 20.28 17.71 -8.80
CA LYS A 100 20.80 17.81 -7.42
C LYS A 100 20.86 16.46 -6.73
N LYS A 101 21.85 16.27 -5.86
CA LYS A 101 21.90 15.11 -4.96
C LYS A 101 20.84 15.26 -3.87
N VAL A 102 19.99 14.26 -3.73
CA VAL A 102 18.94 14.20 -2.71
C VAL A 102 19.10 12.91 -1.92
N ASP A 103 19.18 13.03 -0.63
CA ASP A 103 19.12 11.89 0.28
C ASP A 103 17.65 11.44 0.37
N ALA A 104 17.38 10.25 -0.14
CA ALA A 104 16.04 9.70 -0.30
C ALA A 104 15.81 8.50 0.61
N VAL A 105 14.55 8.26 0.92
CA VAL A 105 14.04 6.98 1.39
C VAL A 105 13.04 6.44 0.38
N VAL A 106 13.16 5.16 0.06
CA VAL A 106 12.28 4.47 -0.90
C VAL A 106 11.59 3.32 -0.20
N GLN A 107 10.26 3.27 -0.34
CA GLN A 107 9.42 2.19 0.15
C GLN A 107 8.89 1.36 -1.01
N GLY A 108 9.29 0.10 -1.08
CA GLY A 108 8.68 -0.90 -1.94
C GLY A 108 7.36 -1.41 -1.34
N THR A 109 6.47 -1.94 -2.16
CA THR A 109 5.13 -2.35 -1.74
C THR A 109 4.73 -3.71 -2.30
N LYS A 110 3.84 -4.45 -1.62
CA LYS A 110 3.25 -5.71 -2.10
C LYS A 110 2.54 -5.55 -3.44
N HIS A 111 2.07 -4.37 -3.78
CA HIS A 111 1.43 -4.09 -5.08
C HIS A 111 2.39 -3.63 -6.17
N GLY A 112 3.70 -3.83 -5.95
CA GLY A 112 4.72 -3.61 -6.98
C GLY A 112 5.00 -2.16 -7.33
N LEU A 113 4.61 -1.21 -6.50
CA LEU A 113 4.96 0.21 -6.63
C LEU A 113 6.10 0.56 -5.68
N ALA A 114 6.88 1.59 -6.04
CA ALA A 114 7.90 2.14 -5.16
C ALA A 114 7.64 3.64 -4.95
N PHE A 115 7.61 4.05 -3.69
CA PHE A 115 7.38 5.43 -3.28
C PHE A 115 8.70 6.03 -2.80
N ALA A 116 9.11 7.15 -3.37
CA ALA A 116 10.38 7.79 -3.06
C ALA A 116 10.18 9.20 -2.48
N PHE A 117 10.78 9.44 -1.33
CA PHE A 117 10.65 10.70 -0.60
C PHE A 117 12.02 11.28 -0.27
N ASN A 118 12.10 12.60 -0.16
CA ASN A 118 13.18 13.23 0.57
C ASN A 118 13.14 12.72 2.01
N ARG A 119 14.18 12.03 2.45
CA ARG A 119 14.13 11.33 3.74
C ARG A 119 14.06 12.27 4.96
N VAL A 120 14.46 13.54 4.81
CA VAL A 120 14.41 14.52 5.89
C VAL A 120 13.02 15.16 6.00
N THR A 121 12.44 15.55 4.85
CA THR A 121 11.20 16.33 4.82
C THR A 121 9.93 15.53 4.59
N GLY A 122 10.06 14.29 4.05
CA GLY A 122 8.91 13.50 3.61
C GLY A 122 8.28 13.96 2.30
N GLU A 123 8.87 14.94 1.62
CA GLU A 123 8.38 15.45 0.35
C GLU A 123 8.60 14.40 -0.75
N PRO A 124 7.56 14.02 -1.52
CA PRO A 124 7.71 13.07 -2.61
C PRO A 124 8.68 13.59 -3.69
N LEU A 125 9.58 12.74 -4.17
CA LEU A 125 10.51 13.12 -5.26
C LEU A 125 9.78 13.28 -6.60
N TRP A 126 8.70 12.54 -6.80
CA TRP A 126 7.81 12.65 -7.96
C TRP A 126 6.37 12.76 -7.51
N PRO A 127 5.48 13.37 -8.32
CA PRO A 127 4.07 13.47 -7.97
C PRO A 127 3.47 12.10 -7.64
N ILE A 128 2.62 12.08 -6.61
CA ILE A 128 1.78 10.95 -6.25
C ILE A 128 0.34 11.36 -6.53
N GLU A 129 -0.37 10.58 -7.35
CA GLU A 129 -1.73 10.85 -7.79
C GLU A 129 -2.73 10.01 -7.01
N GLU A 130 -3.75 10.64 -6.48
CA GLU A 130 -4.91 9.94 -5.95
C GLU A 130 -5.79 9.46 -7.11
N ARG A 131 -5.83 8.14 -7.34
CA ARG A 131 -6.62 7.56 -8.43
C ARG A 131 -7.83 6.82 -7.89
N PRO A 132 -9.02 6.99 -8.53
CA PRO A 132 -10.23 6.28 -8.15
C PRO A 132 -10.05 4.76 -8.18
N VAL A 133 -10.63 4.08 -7.20
CA VAL A 133 -10.66 2.62 -7.11
C VAL A 133 -12.10 2.13 -6.95
N PRO A 134 -12.39 0.86 -7.32
CA PRO A 134 -13.74 0.29 -7.19
C PRO A 134 -14.23 0.31 -5.75
N GLN A 135 -15.55 0.40 -5.58
CA GLN A 135 -16.21 0.26 -4.30
C GLN A 135 -16.63 -1.19 -4.06
N SER A 136 -16.67 -1.61 -2.81
CA SER A 136 -17.12 -2.94 -2.40
C SER A 136 -18.66 -3.04 -2.43
N ASP A 137 -19.18 -4.22 -2.81
CA ASP A 137 -20.58 -4.59 -2.69
C ASP A 137 -20.87 -5.40 -1.41
N LEU A 138 -19.87 -5.65 -0.59
CA LEU A 138 -20.03 -6.34 0.69
C LEU A 138 -20.80 -5.48 1.68
N ARG A 139 -21.76 -6.09 2.37
CA ARG A 139 -22.56 -5.40 3.37
C ARG A 139 -21.68 -4.81 4.48
N GLY A 140 -21.80 -3.50 4.67
CA GLY A 140 -21.07 -2.76 5.71
C GLY A 140 -19.68 -2.32 5.32
N GLU A 141 -19.12 -2.81 4.19
CA GLU A 141 -17.82 -2.37 3.69
C GLU A 141 -17.92 -1.02 2.97
N LYS A 142 -16.88 -0.21 3.10
CA LYS A 142 -16.71 1.06 2.38
C LYS A 142 -15.24 1.22 2.01
N ALA A 143 -14.89 0.75 0.83
CA ALA A 143 -13.54 1.00 0.31
C ALA A 143 -13.24 2.51 0.27
N TRP A 144 -11.99 2.90 0.54
CA TRP A 144 -11.62 4.30 0.35
C TRP A 144 -11.70 4.65 -1.14
N PRO A 145 -12.26 5.82 -1.50
CA PRO A 145 -12.61 6.10 -2.91
C PRO A 145 -11.40 6.21 -3.84
N THR A 146 -10.23 6.51 -3.32
CA THR A 146 -8.99 6.67 -4.07
C THR A 146 -7.82 5.96 -3.40
N GLN A 147 -6.78 5.67 -4.19
CA GLN A 147 -5.51 5.20 -3.65
C GLN A 147 -4.35 5.98 -4.27
N PRO A 148 -3.23 6.17 -3.55
CA PRO A 148 -2.08 6.89 -4.04
C PRO A 148 -1.26 6.05 -5.03
N PHE A 149 -0.94 6.66 -6.18
CA PHE A 149 -0.10 6.07 -7.22
C PHE A 149 1.08 7.00 -7.52
N PRO A 150 2.33 6.58 -7.30
CA PRO A 150 3.48 7.38 -7.68
C PRO A 150 3.61 7.42 -9.21
N THR A 151 3.91 8.59 -9.77
CA THR A 151 4.14 8.73 -11.21
C THR A 151 5.51 8.19 -11.63
N LYS A 152 6.44 8.09 -10.69
CA LYS A 152 7.79 7.50 -10.82
C LYS A 152 8.27 6.98 -9.46
N PRO A 153 9.19 5.99 -9.45
CA PRO A 153 9.68 5.22 -10.59
C PRO A 153 8.58 4.43 -11.28
N VAL A 154 8.90 3.81 -12.43
CA VAL A 154 7.97 2.85 -13.06
C VAL A 154 7.66 1.71 -12.10
N PRO A 155 6.48 1.09 -12.17
CA PRO A 155 6.16 -0.06 -11.35
C PRO A 155 7.23 -1.15 -11.43
N LEU A 156 7.58 -1.76 -10.31
CA LEU A 156 8.58 -2.83 -10.22
C LEU A 156 8.07 -4.13 -10.85
N MET A 157 6.76 -4.25 -11.02
CA MET A 157 6.10 -5.39 -11.60
C MET A 157 4.86 -4.97 -12.39
N ARG A 158 4.35 -5.88 -13.23
CA ARG A 158 3.11 -5.64 -13.98
C ARG A 158 1.96 -5.34 -13.03
N GLN A 159 1.13 -4.39 -13.42
CA GLN A 159 -0.01 -3.92 -12.62
C GLN A 159 -1.36 -4.50 -13.10
N ARG A 160 -1.36 -5.22 -14.21
CA ARG A 160 -2.54 -5.86 -14.78
C ARG A 160 -2.15 -7.16 -15.47
N TYR A 161 -3.06 -8.09 -15.52
CA TYR A 161 -3.01 -9.25 -16.40
C TYR A 161 -3.95 -9.04 -17.60
N THR A 162 -3.74 -9.81 -18.68
CA THR A 162 -4.51 -9.77 -19.92
C THR A 162 -4.84 -11.18 -20.37
N GLU A 163 -5.65 -11.35 -21.42
CA GLU A 163 -5.91 -12.67 -22.02
C GLU A 163 -4.63 -13.38 -22.50
N ALA A 164 -3.60 -12.60 -22.88
CA ALA A 164 -2.30 -13.17 -23.26
C ALA A 164 -1.55 -13.84 -22.09
N ASP A 165 -1.95 -13.58 -20.87
CA ASP A 165 -1.37 -14.19 -19.65
C ASP A 165 -2.08 -15.51 -19.28
N ALA A 166 -3.07 -15.94 -20.07
CA ALA A 166 -3.77 -17.19 -19.83
C ALA A 166 -2.80 -18.39 -19.88
N SER A 167 -2.97 -19.34 -18.95
CA SER A 167 -2.11 -20.51 -18.86
C SER A 167 -2.08 -21.31 -20.17
N ASN A 168 -0.89 -21.73 -20.58
CA ASN A 168 -0.65 -22.55 -21.79
C ASN A 168 -0.28 -24.01 -21.47
N ILE A 169 -0.55 -24.49 -20.24
CA ILE A 169 -0.21 -25.86 -19.80
C ILE A 169 -0.98 -26.90 -20.64
N SER A 170 -2.24 -26.64 -20.93
CA SER A 170 -3.08 -27.47 -21.81
C SER A 170 -4.18 -26.63 -22.45
N PRO A 171 -4.78 -27.08 -23.58
CA PRO A 171 -5.92 -26.38 -24.19
C PRO A 171 -7.10 -26.17 -23.20
N ALA A 172 -7.40 -27.17 -22.39
CA ALA A 172 -8.49 -27.11 -21.42
C ALA A 172 -8.19 -26.04 -20.32
N THR A 173 -6.96 -26.04 -19.78
CA THR A 173 -6.54 -25.05 -18.78
C THR A 173 -6.50 -23.64 -19.37
N HIS A 174 -6.05 -23.52 -20.62
CA HIS A 174 -6.05 -22.25 -21.35
C HIS A 174 -7.47 -21.67 -21.45
N GLN A 175 -8.42 -22.47 -21.94
CA GLN A 175 -9.81 -22.03 -22.05
C GLN A 175 -10.42 -21.65 -20.73
N LEU A 176 -10.23 -22.48 -19.68
CA LEU A 176 -10.70 -22.20 -18.33
C LEU A 176 -10.14 -20.86 -17.80
N THR A 177 -8.85 -20.60 -18.02
CA THR A 177 -8.21 -19.35 -17.58
C THR A 177 -8.76 -18.15 -18.35
N LEU A 178 -8.95 -18.28 -19.68
CA LEU A 178 -9.57 -17.23 -20.48
C LEU A 178 -10.98 -16.89 -20.00
N ASP A 179 -11.80 -17.92 -19.73
CA ASP A 179 -13.17 -17.71 -19.27
C ASP A 179 -13.19 -16.97 -17.92
N ARG A 180 -12.29 -17.31 -16.98
CA ARG A 180 -12.12 -16.60 -15.71
C ARG A 180 -11.65 -15.17 -15.91
N ILE A 181 -10.64 -14.93 -16.76
CA ILE A 181 -10.15 -13.57 -17.05
C ILE A 181 -11.29 -12.69 -17.61
N LYS A 182 -12.12 -13.23 -18.47
CA LYS A 182 -13.27 -12.51 -19.05
C LYS A 182 -14.39 -12.25 -18.04
N ALA A 183 -14.62 -13.19 -17.12
CA ALA A 183 -15.65 -13.07 -16.10
C ALA A 183 -15.24 -12.15 -14.93
N SER A 184 -13.92 -11.99 -14.69
CA SER A 184 -13.41 -11.25 -13.52
C SER A 184 -12.82 -9.90 -13.94
N PRO A 185 -13.46 -8.77 -13.59
CA PRO A 185 -12.92 -7.45 -13.91
C PRO A 185 -11.51 -7.26 -13.34
N ASN A 186 -10.60 -6.78 -14.19
CA ASN A 186 -9.22 -6.49 -13.80
C ASN A 186 -9.06 -5.02 -13.41
N PHE A 187 -9.09 -4.76 -12.12
CA PHE A 187 -8.93 -3.42 -11.56
C PHE A 187 -7.48 -3.08 -11.15
N GLY A 188 -6.53 -3.97 -11.46
CA GLY A 188 -5.14 -3.81 -11.05
C GLY A 188 -4.93 -4.14 -9.58
N PRO A 189 -4.08 -3.37 -8.86
CA PRO A 189 -3.66 -3.73 -7.50
C PRO A 189 -4.73 -3.50 -6.43
N PHE A 190 -5.81 -2.79 -6.72
CA PHE A 190 -6.86 -2.42 -5.76
C PHE A 190 -8.27 -2.79 -6.26
N PRO A 191 -8.58 -4.08 -6.51
CA PRO A 191 -9.97 -4.49 -6.65
C PRO A 191 -10.68 -4.31 -5.32
N ALA A 192 -11.97 -4.01 -5.31
CA ALA A 192 -12.74 -4.05 -4.09
C ALA A 192 -13.12 -5.50 -3.74
N PRO A 193 -13.11 -5.91 -2.46
CA PRO A 193 -13.73 -7.16 -2.04
C PRO A 193 -15.20 -7.19 -2.47
N SER A 194 -15.64 -8.33 -3.03
CA SER A 194 -16.97 -8.49 -3.63
C SER A 194 -17.55 -9.88 -3.33
N LEU A 195 -18.89 -10.00 -3.43
CA LEU A 195 -19.58 -11.29 -3.44
C LEU A 195 -19.34 -12.07 -4.75
N ASN A 196 -18.91 -11.38 -5.79
CA ASN A 196 -18.47 -11.99 -7.03
C ASN A 196 -16.97 -12.28 -6.99
N GLU A 197 -16.51 -13.24 -7.78
CA GLU A 197 -15.08 -13.50 -7.93
C GLU A 197 -14.35 -12.24 -8.40
N THR A 198 -13.36 -11.80 -7.65
CA THR A 198 -12.47 -10.70 -8.01
C THR A 198 -11.03 -11.19 -8.07
N VAL A 199 -10.28 -10.70 -9.06
CA VAL A 199 -8.88 -11.03 -9.21
C VAL A 199 -8.03 -9.86 -8.73
N MET A 200 -7.21 -10.11 -7.72
CA MET A 200 -6.19 -9.18 -7.24
C MET A 200 -4.88 -9.42 -7.99
N PHE A 201 -4.40 -8.39 -8.66
CA PHE A 201 -3.12 -8.46 -9.37
C PHE A 201 -2.36 -7.12 -9.28
N PRO A 202 -1.14 -7.08 -8.75
CA PRO A 202 -0.39 -8.19 -8.13
C PRO A 202 -1.08 -8.78 -6.91
N GLY A 203 -0.79 -10.04 -6.60
CA GLY A 203 -1.35 -10.75 -5.44
C GLY A 203 -0.97 -10.12 -4.09
N PHE A 204 -1.56 -10.61 -3.01
CA PHE A 204 -1.29 -10.08 -1.67
C PHE A 204 0.05 -10.56 -1.09
N ASP A 205 0.58 -11.66 -1.56
CA ASP A 205 1.91 -12.15 -1.15
C ASP A 205 3.07 -11.28 -1.67
N GLY A 206 2.72 -10.29 -2.49
CA GLY A 206 3.69 -9.47 -3.18
C GLY A 206 4.15 -10.10 -4.49
N GLY A 207 5.01 -9.41 -5.19
CA GLY A 207 5.62 -9.86 -6.43
C GLY A 207 7.12 -9.87 -6.33
#